data_815aeaca6f35868d05a82da870e0d3df
#
_entry.id   815aeaca6f35868d05a82da870e0d3df
#
_cell.length_a   1.000
_cell.length_b   1.000
_cell.length_c   1.000
_cell.angle_alpha   90.00
_cell.angle_beta   90.00
_cell.angle_gamma   90.00
#
_symmetry.space_group_name_H-M   'P 1'
#
loop_
_entity.id
_entity.type
_entity.pdbx_description
1 polymer ?
#
loop_
_entity_poly.entity_id
_entity_poly.type
_entity_poly.pdbx_seq_one_letter_code
_entity_poly.pdbx_strand_id
1 'polypeptide(L)'
;MSNKTKVKFLLVKPILTKEEIKEKEGDYFDEHHYTKHNKVITTDTDVYGLEENGTKKLLLKFRKNVIPQSVCSDAYTALEKHARHKNSNRGAAAGKLSLSKLPNHVGEIIKQDKYRVFYKTKNGTVSRDNVSNIAQSNIAGYYDRPDRNNYNKVNEKNKTQKKEIPMCRTTQFTKKNVEKWKKSIPLIEHADRLFKDLIPDRHKIQLERATKTPDFQINNTAYSTITINYNWRTAAHCDSGDLDEGFGNLIILE
;
A
#
# COMPACT_ATOMS: atom_id res chain seq x y z
N MET A 1 -32.09 18.49 -4.69
CA MET A 1 -32.20 17.63 -3.51
C MET A 1 -31.35 16.39 -3.79
N SER A 2 -30.21 16.23 -3.11
CA SER A 2 -29.33 15.06 -3.28
C SER A 2 -30.06 13.84 -2.70
N ASN A 3 -30.43 12.88 -3.53
CA ASN A 3 -30.86 11.56 -3.07
C ASN A 3 -29.70 10.94 -2.29
N LYS A 4 -29.72 11.05 -0.95
CA LYS A 4 -28.79 10.32 -0.10
C LYS A 4 -29.02 8.83 -0.34
N THR A 5 -28.16 8.20 -1.11
CA THR A 5 -28.18 6.76 -1.33
C THR A 5 -28.13 6.07 0.03
N LYS A 6 -29.10 5.21 0.33
CA LYS A 6 -29.17 4.50 1.61
C LYS A 6 -27.95 3.57 1.72
N VAL A 7 -27.07 3.82 2.70
CA VAL A 7 -25.91 2.97 2.96
C VAL A 7 -26.39 1.60 3.43
N LYS A 8 -25.93 0.55 2.77
CA LYS A 8 -26.21 -0.86 3.19
C LYS A 8 -25.33 -1.24 4.36
N PHE A 9 -25.83 -2.10 5.21
CA PHE A 9 -25.09 -2.72 6.31
C PHE A 9 -24.91 -4.21 6.01
N LEU A 10 -23.68 -4.70 6.10
CA LEU A 10 -23.35 -6.09 5.93
C LEU A 10 -22.57 -6.59 7.16
N LEU A 11 -23.09 -7.64 7.78
CA LEU A 11 -22.40 -8.35 8.85
C LEU A 11 -21.83 -9.65 8.29
N VAL A 12 -20.53 -9.88 8.50
CA VAL A 12 -19.83 -11.09 8.04
C VAL A 12 -19.18 -11.80 9.22
N LYS A 13 -19.04 -13.11 9.09
CA LYS A 13 -18.28 -13.94 10.03
C LYS A 13 -16.98 -14.37 9.37
N PRO A 14 -15.88 -14.45 10.11
CA PRO A 14 -14.65 -15.07 9.61
C PRO A 14 -14.92 -16.51 9.16
N ILE A 15 -14.32 -16.90 8.03
CA ILE A 15 -14.35 -18.28 7.51
C ILE A 15 -12.98 -18.95 7.59
N LEU A 16 -11.95 -18.18 7.98
CA LEU A 16 -10.58 -18.65 8.17
C LEU A 16 -10.08 -18.19 9.53
N THR A 17 -9.25 -18.99 10.16
CA THR A 17 -8.49 -18.62 11.34
C THR A 17 -7.35 -17.65 10.99
N LYS A 18 -6.74 -17.04 12.00
CA LYS A 18 -5.57 -16.16 11.80
C LYS A 18 -4.38 -16.95 11.22
N GLU A 19 -4.20 -18.18 11.63
CA GLU A 19 -3.16 -19.09 11.18
C GLU A 19 -3.36 -19.44 9.70
N GLU A 20 -4.57 -19.82 9.30
CA GLU A 20 -4.91 -20.09 7.90
C GLU A 20 -4.74 -18.86 7.01
N ILE A 21 -5.07 -17.67 7.49
CA ILE A 21 -4.83 -16.40 6.76
C ILE A 21 -3.33 -16.18 6.56
N LYS A 22 -2.51 -16.42 7.60
CA LYS A 22 -1.06 -16.27 7.53
C LYS A 22 -0.41 -17.25 6.55
N GLU A 23 -0.88 -18.47 6.45
CA GLU A 23 -0.43 -19.46 5.46
C GLU A 23 -0.70 -19.03 4.02
N LYS A 24 -1.78 -18.27 3.83
CA LYS A 24 -2.19 -17.74 2.52
C LYS A 24 -1.48 -16.45 2.11
N GLU A 25 -0.58 -15.94 2.93
CA GLU A 25 0.24 -14.78 2.58
C GLU A 25 1.02 -15.05 1.28
N GLY A 26 0.90 -14.16 0.31
CA GLY A 26 1.47 -14.29 -1.02
C GLY A 26 0.61 -15.07 -2.02
N ASP A 27 -0.58 -15.54 -1.63
CA ASP A 27 -1.53 -16.14 -2.56
C ASP A 27 -2.41 -15.05 -3.20
N TYR A 28 -2.81 -15.27 -4.46
CA TYR A 28 -3.76 -14.41 -5.15
C TYR A 28 -5.17 -14.97 -4.97
N PHE A 29 -6.10 -14.10 -4.62
CA PHE A 29 -7.51 -14.43 -4.53
C PHE A 29 -8.27 -13.72 -5.64
N ASP A 30 -9.07 -14.45 -6.36
CA ASP A 30 -9.97 -13.96 -7.40
C ASP A 30 -11.44 -14.29 -7.06
N GLU A 31 -12.34 -13.98 -7.97
CA GLU A 31 -13.77 -14.22 -7.81
C GLU A 31 -14.16 -15.71 -7.72
N HIS A 32 -13.26 -16.62 -8.11
CA HIS A 32 -13.50 -18.06 -8.03
C HIS A 32 -13.13 -18.65 -6.67
N HIS A 33 -12.34 -17.91 -5.87
CA HIS A 33 -12.02 -18.31 -4.50
C HIS A 33 -13.21 -18.05 -3.57
N TYR A 34 -13.51 -19.01 -2.71
CA TYR A 34 -14.56 -18.89 -1.70
C TYR A 34 -15.94 -18.51 -2.25
N THR A 35 -16.33 -19.03 -3.41
CA THR A 35 -17.55 -18.64 -4.15
C THR A 35 -18.82 -18.67 -3.32
N LYS A 36 -18.95 -19.58 -2.33
CA LYS A 36 -20.08 -19.63 -1.39
C LYS A 36 -20.15 -18.44 -0.43
N HIS A 37 -19.04 -17.70 -0.28
CA HIS A 37 -18.90 -16.58 0.64
C HIS A 37 -18.66 -15.26 -0.07
N ASN A 38 -18.47 -15.27 -1.38
CA ASN A 38 -18.26 -14.06 -2.17
C ASN A 38 -19.50 -13.19 -2.20
N LYS A 39 -19.30 -11.91 -1.86
CA LYS A 39 -20.32 -10.87 -2.03
C LYS A 39 -19.69 -9.68 -2.73
N VAL A 40 -20.13 -9.43 -3.96
CA VAL A 40 -19.69 -8.25 -4.72
C VAL A 40 -20.41 -7.04 -4.16
N ILE A 41 -19.65 -6.04 -3.71
CA ILE A 41 -20.15 -4.79 -3.19
C ILE A 41 -20.14 -3.76 -4.32
N THR A 42 -21.33 -3.33 -4.77
CA THR A 42 -21.50 -2.40 -5.90
C THR A 42 -22.18 -1.09 -5.51
N THR A 43 -22.64 -0.97 -4.27
CA THR A 43 -23.33 0.19 -3.72
C THR A 43 -22.75 0.57 -2.38
N ASP A 44 -22.99 1.80 -1.93
CA ASP A 44 -22.54 2.28 -0.62
C ASP A 44 -22.86 1.28 0.48
N THR A 45 -21.83 0.78 1.15
CA THR A 45 -21.95 -0.33 2.09
C THR A 45 -20.94 -0.19 3.23
N ASP A 46 -21.40 -0.43 4.45
CA ASP A 46 -20.56 -0.62 5.63
C ASP A 46 -20.52 -2.10 5.98
N VAL A 47 -19.30 -2.67 6.10
CA VAL A 47 -19.08 -4.09 6.41
C VAL A 47 -18.46 -4.21 7.79
N TYR A 48 -19.07 -5.04 8.62
CA TYR A 48 -18.58 -5.36 9.96
C TYR A 48 -18.33 -6.86 10.09
N GLY A 49 -17.23 -7.21 10.75
CA GLY A 49 -16.96 -8.55 11.22
C GLY A 49 -17.64 -8.79 12.57
N LEU A 50 -18.17 -9.98 12.78
CA LEU A 50 -18.66 -10.43 14.08
C LEU A 50 -17.55 -11.23 14.76
N GLU A 51 -17.03 -10.74 15.87
CA GLU A 51 -16.07 -11.45 16.70
C GLU A 51 -16.77 -12.51 17.57
N GLU A 52 -16.01 -13.46 18.10
CA GLU A 52 -16.54 -14.56 18.92
C GLU A 52 -17.31 -14.07 20.16
N ASN A 53 -16.87 -12.96 20.76
CA ASN A 53 -17.51 -12.32 21.90
C ASN A 53 -18.79 -11.51 21.54
N GLY A 54 -19.22 -11.55 20.27
CA GLY A 54 -20.38 -10.81 19.77
C GLY A 54 -20.10 -9.35 19.40
N THR A 55 -18.86 -8.86 19.58
CA THR A 55 -18.48 -7.49 19.20
C THR A 55 -18.45 -7.33 17.69
N LYS A 56 -18.92 -6.18 17.20
CA LYS A 56 -18.87 -5.83 15.78
C LYS A 56 -17.65 -4.96 15.50
N LYS A 57 -16.76 -5.43 14.66
CA LYS A 57 -15.56 -4.70 14.24
C LYS A 57 -15.76 -4.17 12.82
N LEU A 58 -15.56 -2.88 12.60
CA LEU A 58 -15.58 -2.30 11.26
C LEU A 58 -14.44 -2.90 10.42
N LEU A 59 -14.79 -3.42 9.23
CA LEU A 59 -13.85 -3.99 8.27
C LEU A 59 -13.69 -3.13 7.02
N LEU A 60 -14.79 -2.54 6.53
CA LEU A 60 -14.80 -1.78 5.28
C LEU A 60 -15.94 -0.76 5.28
N LYS A 61 -15.68 0.42 4.74
CA LYS A 61 -16.70 1.35 4.27
C LYS A 61 -16.49 1.60 2.78
N PHE A 62 -17.37 1.06 1.96
CA PHE A 62 -17.35 1.30 0.52
C PHE A 62 -18.25 2.47 0.16
N ARG A 63 -17.73 3.40 -0.63
CA ARG A 63 -18.47 4.56 -1.17
C ARG A 63 -18.17 4.72 -2.65
N LYS A 64 -19.22 4.89 -3.44
CA LYS A 64 -19.12 5.03 -4.89
C LYS A 64 -19.28 6.49 -5.31
N ASN A 65 -18.45 6.95 -6.23
CA ASN A 65 -18.55 8.28 -6.87
C ASN A 65 -18.55 9.45 -5.87
N VAL A 66 -17.79 9.33 -4.77
CA VAL A 66 -17.71 10.37 -3.73
C VAL A 66 -16.59 11.39 -3.94
N ILE A 67 -15.73 11.16 -4.91
CA ILE A 67 -14.66 12.08 -5.33
C ILE A 67 -15.10 12.71 -6.67
N PRO A 68 -14.96 14.03 -6.86
CA PRO A 68 -15.30 14.68 -8.13
C PRO A 68 -14.55 14.07 -9.30
N GLN A 69 -15.25 13.83 -10.42
CA GLN A 69 -14.67 13.21 -11.61
C GLN A 69 -13.46 13.97 -12.15
N SER A 70 -13.47 15.31 -12.10
CA SER A 70 -12.33 16.13 -12.53
C SER A 70 -11.06 15.82 -11.73
N VAL A 71 -11.19 15.66 -10.40
CA VAL A 71 -10.08 15.31 -9.51
C VAL A 71 -9.55 13.91 -9.83
N CYS A 72 -10.45 12.96 -10.08
CA CYS A 72 -10.08 11.60 -10.49
C CYS A 72 -9.32 11.61 -11.83
N SER A 73 -9.85 12.34 -12.84
CA SER A 73 -9.24 12.43 -14.18
C SER A 73 -7.87 13.10 -14.17
N ASP A 74 -7.71 14.17 -13.39
CA ASP A 74 -6.42 14.86 -13.25
C ASP A 74 -5.38 13.96 -12.58
N ALA A 75 -5.76 13.27 -11.51
CA ALA A 75 -4.88 12.34 -10.83
C ALA A 75 -4.54 11.11 -11.70
N TYR A 76 -5.53 10.55 -12.43
CA TYR A 76 -5.29 9.45 -13.36
C TYR A 76 -4.26 9.85 -14.41
N THR A 77 -4.46 10.99 -15.10
CA THR A 77 -3.53 11.49 -16.12
C THR A 77 -2.13 11.75 -15.56
N ALA A 78 -2.05 12.24 -14.33
CA ALA A 78 -0.77 12.51 -13.67
C ALA A 78 -0.01 11.23 -13.32
N LEU A 79 -0.70 10.19 -12.87
CA LEU A 79 -0.11 9.01 -12.25
C LEU A 79 0.01 7.79 -13.19
N GLU A 80 -0.80 7.70 -14.26
CA GLU A 80 -0.91 6.52 -15.13
C GLU A 80 0.44 6.02 -15.64
N LYS A 81 1.25 6.92 -16.23
CA LYS A 81 2.58 6.53 -16.76
C LYS A 81 3.48 5.96 -15.66
N HIS A 82 3.42 6.52 -14.46
CA HIS A 82 4.18 6.03 -13.31
C HIS A 82 3.63 4.68 -12.83
N ALA A 83 2.33 4.52 -12.76
CA ALA A 83 1.66 3.29 -12.37
C ALA A 83 2.02 2.10 -13.28
N ARG A 84 2.15 2.34 -14.59
CA ARG A 84 2.55 1.32 -15.59
C ARG A 84 4.00 0.86 -15.48
N HIS A 85 4.85 1.57 -14.74
CA HIS A 85 6.25 1.19 -14.59
C HIS A 85 6.36 -0.11 -13.78
N LYS A 86 7.14 -1.07 -14.34
CA LYS A 86 7.39 -2.37 -13.71
C LYS A 86 8.53 -2.25 -12.71
N ASN A 87 8.36 -2.83 -11.55
CA ASN A 87 9.42 -2.97 -10.55
C ASN A 87 9.39 -4.36 -9.90
N SER A 88 10.42 -4.69 -9.13
CA SER A 88 10.63 -6.01 -8.53
C SER A 88 10.93 -5.92 -7.03
N ASN A 89 10.35 -4.95 -6.34
CA ASN A 89 10.63 -4.71 -4.92
C ASN A 89 9.38 -4.77 -4.02
N ARG A 90 8.30 -5.41 -4.49
CA ARG A 90 7.01 -5.46 -3.75
C ARG A 90 6.86 -6.66 -2.81
N GLY A 91 7.84 -7.55 -2.76
CA GLY A 91 7.87 -8.68 -1.81
C GLY A 91 6.60 -9.52 -1.86
N ALA A 92 5.98 -9.77 -0.69
CA ALA A 92 4.76 -10.58 -0.56
C ALA A 92 3.59 -10.06 -1.38
N ALA A 93 3.43 -8.74 -1.53
CA ALA A 93 2.39 -8.16 -2.37
C ALA A 93 2.48 -8.59 -3.85
N ALA A 94 3.69 -8.96 -4.33
CA ALA A 94 3.91 -9.52 -5.67
C ALA A 94 3.77 -11.05 -5.72
N GLY A 95 3.29 -11.65 -4.65
CA GLY A 95 3.01 -13.08 -4.55
C GLY A 95 4.22 -13.94 -4.18
N LYS A 96 3.96 -15.22 -3.94
CA LYS A 96 4.99 -16.23 -3.73
C LYS A 96 5.94 -16.25 -4.91
N LEU A 97 7.22 -16.47 -4.63
CA LEU A 97 8.28 -16.37 -5.62
C LEU A 97 8.05 -17.31 -6.81
N SER A 98 8.18 -16.75 -8.01
CA SER A 98 8.16 -17.50 -9.27
C SER A 98 9.41 -17.12 -10.08
N LEU A 99 10.29 -18.10 -10.34
CA LEU A 99 11.53 -17.87 -11.06
C LEU A 99 11.28 -17.33 -12.48
N SER A 100 10.17 -17.70 -13.11
CA SER A 100 9.78 -17.22 -14.43
C SER A 100 9.31 -15.75 -14.47
N LYS A 101 8.99 -15.18 -13.30
CA LYS A 101 8.53 -13.78 -13.17
C LYS A 101 9.63 -12.83 -12.72
N LEU A 102 10.85 -13.33 -12.49
CA LEU A 102 11.96 -12.50 -12.08
C LEU A 102 12.46 -11.60 -13.24
N PRO A 103 13.09 -10.45 -12.91
CA PRO A 103 13.70 -9.59 -13.93
C PRO A 103 14.80 -10.30 -14.71
N ASN A 104 14.91 -9.98 -16.01
CA ASN A 104 15.89 -10.61 -16.91
C ASN A 104 17.36 -10.40 -16.53
N HIS A 105 17.67 -9.42 -15.69
CA HIS A 105 19.04 -9.17 -15.22
C HIS A 105 19.49 -10.08 -14.08
N VAL A 106 18.57 -10.84 -13.48
CA VAL A 106 18.88 -11.84 -12.47
C VAL A 106 19.62 -13.00 -13.13
N GLY A 107 20.82 -13.27 -12.65
CA GLY A 107 21.64 -14.42 -13.06
C GLY A 107 21.57 -15.55 -12.02
N GLU A 108 22.73 -15.91 -11.44
CA GLU A 108 22.80 -16.94 -10.41
C GLU A 108 22.12 -16.52 -9.12
N ILE A 109 21.23 -17.35 -8.59
CA ILE A 109 20.56 -17.14 -7.30
C ILE A 109 21.48 -17.61 -6.19
N ILE A 110 21.87 -16.69 -5.31
CA ILE A 110 22.74 -16.99 -4.14
C ILE A 110 21.90 -17.49 -2.96
N LYS A 111 20.75 -16.84 -2.73
CA LYS A 111 19.83 -17.14 -1.63
C LYS A 111 18.41 -16.73 -2.03
N GLN A 112 17.44 -17.50 -1.60
CA GLN A 112 16.02 -17.15 -1.77
C GLN A 112 15.24 -17.35 -0.47
N ASP A 113 14.20 -16.56 -0.31
CA ASP A 113 13.11 -16.79 0.65
C ASP A 113 11.78 -16.99 -0.11
N LYS A 114 10.67 -16.98 0.61
CA LYS A 114 9.33 -17.20 0.03
C LYS A 114 8.94 -16.14 -1.03
N TYR A 115 9.53 -14.94 -0.97
CA TYR A 115 9.12 -13.80 -1.78
C TYR A 115 10.25 -13.13 -2.57
N ARG A 116 11.51 -13.43 -2.29
CA ARG A 116 12.65 -12.68 -2.80
C ARG A 116 13.85 -13.57 -3.09
N VAL A 117 14.70 -13.11 -4.02
CA VAL A 117 16.02 -13.68 -4.26
C VAL A 117 17.13 -12.66 -4.05
N PHE A 118 18.25 -13.15 -3.53
CA PHE A 118 19.57 -12.50 -3.59
C PHE A 118 20.35 -13.16 -4.71
N TYR A 119 21.00 -12.38 -5.57
CA TYR A 119 21.48 -12.88 -6.84
C TYR A 119 22.79 -12.22 -7.28
N LYS A 120 23.50 -12.88 -8.18
CA LYS A 120 24.48 -12.26 -9.06
C LYS A 120 23.76 -11.79 -10.33
N THR A 121 24.15 -10.64 -10.85
CA THR A 121 23.72 -10.22 -12.18
C THR A 121 24.28 -11.16 -13.23
N LYS A 122 23.74 -11.15 -14.46
CA LYS A 122 24.28 -11.93 -15.58
C LYS A 122 25.76 -11.66 -15.86
N ASN A 123 26.25 -10.47 -15.46
CA ASN A 123 27.67 -10.09 -15.57
C ASN A 123 28.53 -10.54 -14.38
N GLY A 124 27.99 -11.40 -13.50
CA GLY A 124 28.72 -11.95 -12.35
C GLY A 124 28.82 -11.03 -11.12
N THR A 125 28.32 -9.80 -11.20
CA THR A 125 28.34 -8.87 -10.04
C THR A 125 27.30 -9.28 -9.00
N VAL A 126 27.72 -9.42 -7.76
CA VAL A 126 26.79 -9.68 -6.64
C VAL A 126 25.87 -8.46 -6.43
N SER A 127 24.57 -8.68 -6.53
CA SER A 127 23.61 -7.61 -6.28
C SER A 127 23.55 -7.29 -4.78
N ARG A 128 23.50 -6.00 -4.47
CA ARG A 128 23.24 -5.53 -3.10
C ARG A 128 21.76 -5.52 -2.77
N ASP A 129 20.90 -5.66 -3.79
CA ASP A 129 19.44 -5.63 -3.67
C ASP A 129 18.87 -7.02 -3.89
N ASN A 130 17.91 -7.39 -3.06
CA ASN A 130 17.04 -8.51 -3.37
C ASN A 130 15.93 -8.08 -4.33
N VAL A 131 15.42 -9.01 -5.11
CA VAL A 131 14.28 -8.78 -6.00
C VAL A 131 13.17 -9.78 -5.73
N SER A 132 11.94 -9.35 -5.96
CA SER A 132 10.71 -10.16 -5.97
C SER A 132 10.16 -10.30 -7.38
N ASN A 133 9.01 -10.95 -7.53
CA ASN A 133 8.28 -10.98 -8.79
C ASN A 133 8.06 -9.55 -9.33
N ILE A 134 8.04 -9.43 -10.66
CA ILE A 134 7.74 -8.16 -11.32
C ILE A 134 6.28 -7.76 -11.10
N ALA A 135 6.07 -6.50 -10.75
CA ALA A 135 4.77 -5.91 -10.48
C ALA A 135 4.64 -4.50 -11.08
N GLN A 136 3.44 -4.13 -11.52
CA GLN A 136 3.08 -2.76 -11.87
C GLN A 136 2.48 -2.06 -10.64
N SER A 137 3.35 -1.81 -9.66
CA SER A 137 3.01 -1.21 -8.40
C SER A 137 4.12 -0.28 -7.97
N ASN A 138 3.82 0.99 -7.81
CA ASN A 138 4.80 2.05 -7.58
C ASN A 138 4.37 2.91 -6.41
N ILE A 139 5.30 3.69 -5.85
CA ILE A 139 5.03 4.63 -4.76
C ILE A 139 5.29 6.07 -5.18
N ALA A 140 4.49 6.99 -4.65
CA ALA A 140 4.71 8.43 -4.73
C ALA A 140 4.54 9.06 -3.33
N GLY A 141 5.20 10.19 -3.09
CA GLY A 141 5.22 10.85 -1.79
C GLY A 141 6.57 10.74 -1.10
N TYR A 142 6.54 10.49 0.20
CA TYR A 142 7.72 10.51 1.09
C TYR A 142 7.90 9.15 1.75
N TYR A 143 9.15 8.78 2.07
CA TYR A 143 9.48 7.51 2.71
C TYR A 143 10.75 7.60 3.54
N ASP A 144 10.94 6.66 4.46
CA ASP A 144 11.96 6.66 5.49
C ASP A 144 13.14 5.71 5.25
N ARG A 145 13.32 5.20 4.03
CA ARG A 145 14.42 4.25 3.78
C ARG A 145 15.77 4.91 4.02
N PRO A 146 16.58 4.38 4.93
CA PRO A 146 17.91 4.91 5.20
C PRO A 146 18.77 4.88 3.93
N ASP A 147 19.62 5.90 3.76
CA ASP A 147 20.65 5.86 2.74
C ASP A 147 21.66 4.78 3.12
N ARG A 148 21.78 3.75 2.28
CA ARG A 148 22.71 2.64 2.54
C ARG A 148 24.13 3.11 2.80
N ASN A 149 24.57 4.16 2.13
CA ASN A 149 25.93 4.69 2.33
C ASN A 149 26.10 5.38 3.68
N ASN A 150 25.06 6.07 4.17
CA ASN A 150 25.11 6.72 5.48
C ASN A 150 24.76 5.77 6.62
N TYR A 151 23.80 4.85 6.41
CA TYR A 151 23.41 3.85 7.40
C TYR A 151 24.56 2.94 7.81
N ASN A 152 25.34 2.44 6.86
CA ASN A 152 26.49 1.58 7.16
C ASN A 152 27.60 2.35 7.90
N LYS A 153 27.87 3.61 7.52
CA LYS A 153 28.88 4.46 8.18
C LYS A 153 28.49 4.82 9.62
N VAL A 154 27.21 5.04 9.88
CA VAL A 154 26.70 5.35 11.22
C VAL A 154 26.66 4.11 12.11
N ASN A 155 26.26 2.96 11.57
CA ASN A 155 26.21 1.70 12.35
C ASN A 155 27.58 1.10 12.65
N GLU A 156 28.59 1.31 11.81
CA GLU A 156 29.97 0.89 12.12
C GLU A 156 30.59 1.69 13.28
N LYS A 157 30.19 2.97 13.40
CA LYS A 157 30.68 3.85 14.48
C LYS A 157 29.88 3.72 15.80
N ASN A 158 28.61 3.30 15.75
CA ASN A 158 27.69 3.39 16.89
C ASN A 158 27.04 2.04 17.20
N LYS A 159 27.82 1.05 17.65
CA LYS A 159 27.28 -0.24 18.11
C LYS A 159 26.35 -0.17 19.33
N THR A 160 26.09 1.02 19.88
CA THR A 160 25.37 1.23 21.14
C THR A 160 24.29 2.30 21.13
N GLN A 161 23.89 2.88 19.98
CA GLN A 161 23.02 4.06 20.03
C GLN A 161 21.62 3.88 19.42
N LYS A 162 20.71 4.58 20.13
CA LYS A 162 19.29 4.89 19.85
C LYS A 162 18.95 4.86 18.36
N LYS A 163 17.81 4.25 18.02
CA LYS A 163 17.18 4.36 16.70
C LYS A 163 17.03 5.85 16.33
N GLU A 164 17.95 6.37 15.51
CA GLU A 164 17.78 7.68 14.93
C GLU A 164 16.55 7.67 14.04
N ILE A 165 15.80 8.77 14.05
CA ILE A 165 14.67 8.96 13.14
C ILE A 165 15.23 9.01 11.73
N PRO A 166 14.82 8.12 10.81
CA PRO A 166 15.35 8.12 9.46
C PRO A 166 15.02 9.43 8.73
N MET A 167 15.94 9.90 7.90
CA MET A 167 15.70 11.10 7.09
C MET A 167 14.53 10.89 6.13
N CYS A 168 13.65 11.88 6.07
CA CYS A 168 12.61 11.95 5.05
C CYS A 168 13.21 12.03 3.65
N ARG A 169 12.67 11.24 2.72
CA ARG A 169 13.06 11.20 1.32
C ARG A 169 11.85 11.27 0.42
N THR A 170 11.99 12.00 -0.66
CA THR A 170 11.02 11.98 -1.74
C THR A 170 11.23 10.78 -2.65
N THR A 171 10.15 10.15 -3.10
CA THR A 171 10.22 9.13 -4.14
C THR A 171 10.75 9.74 -5.44
N GLN A 172 11.29 8.89 -6.32
CA GLN A 172 11.80 9.34 -7.63
C GLN A 172 10.72 10.04 -8.46
N PHE A 173 9.49 9.55 -8.40
CA PHE A 173 8.37 10.18 -9.10
C PHE A 173 8.12 11.59 -8.58
N THR A 174 7.95 11.74 -7.27
CA THR A 174 7.70 13.03 -6.61
C THR A 174 8.80 14.05 -6.90
N LYS A 175 10.06 13.59 -6.88
CA LYS A 175 11.22 14.44 -7.15
C LYS A 175 11.32 14.89 -8.62
N LYS A 176 11.09 13.97 -9.56
CA LYS A 176 11.33 14.22 -11.00
C LYS A 176 10.12 14.74 -11.75
N ASN A 177 8.91 14.58 -11.22
CA ASN A 177 7.65 14.92 -11.88
C ASN A 177 6.81 15.86 -11.00
N VAL A 178 7.40 16.95 -10.55
CA VAL A 178 6.79 17.88 -9.58
C VAL A 178 5.39 18.33 -9.99
N GLU A 179 5.20 18.72 -11.25
CA GLU A 179 3.88 19.20 -11.72
C GLU A 179 2.83 18.08 -11.75
N LYS A 180 3.22 16.86 -12.10
CA LYS A 180 2.31 15.70 -12.02
C LYS A 180 1.99 15.34 -10.58
N TRP A 181 2.99 15.41 -9.69
CA TRP A 181 2.78 15.23 -8.27
C TRP A 181 1.78 16.23 -7.72
N LYS A 182 1.95 17.53 -8.03
CA LYS A 182 0.99 18.57 -7.61
C LYS A 182 -0.42 18.30 -8.11
N LYS A 183 -0.59 17.83 -9.35
CA LYS A 183 -1.90 17.45 -9.91
C LYS A 183 -2.55 16.26 -9.21
N SER A 184 -1.78 15.39 -8.57
CA SER A 184 -2.32 14.24 -7.82
C SER A 184 -2.70 14.58 -6.37
N ILE A 185 -2.20 15.66 -5.81
CA ILE A 185 -2.44 16.06 -4.42
C ILE A 185 -3.94 16.26 -4.12
N PRO A 186 -4.77 16.92 -4.96
CA PRO A 186 -6.19 17.08 -4.68
C PRO A 186 -6.94 15.76 -4.46
N LEU A 187 -6.53 14.65 -5.13
CA LEU A 187 -7.09 13.34 -4.88
C LEU A 187 -6.79 12.85 -3.46
N ILE A 188 -5.55 13.05 -3.01
CA ILE A 188 -5.09 12.63 -1.68
C ILE A 188 -5.81 13.43 -0.59
N GLU A 189 -5.98 14.73 -0.80
CA GLU A 189 -6.74 15.60 0.13
C GLU A 189 -8.22 15.24 0.17
N HIS A 190 -8.83 14.83 -0.95
CA HIS A 190 -10.19 14.31 -0.96
C HIS A 190 -10.30 12.99 -0.20
N ALA A 191 -9.33 12.09 -0.38
CA ALA A 191 -9.27 10.84 0.38
C ALA A 191 -9.17 11.09 1.89
N ASP A 192 -8.35 12.05 2.30
CA ASP A 192 -8.18 12.44 3.70
C ASP A 192 -9.49 12.98 4.31
N ARG A 193 -10.17 13.88 3.59
CA ARG A 193 -11.49 14.41 4.04
C ARG A 193 -12.52 13.28 4.18
N LEU A 194 -12.60 12.39 3.20
CA LEU A 194 -13.51 11.24 3.25
C LEU A 194 -13.15 10.29 4.38
N PHE A 195 -11.87 10.07 4.65
CA PHE A 195 -11.43 9.27 5.78
C PHE A 195 -11.87 9.89 7.10
N LYS A 196 -11.68 11.20 7.26
CA LYS A 196 -12.16 11.96 8.43
C LYS A 196 -13.67 11.85 8.61
N ASP A 197 -14.45 12.00 7.54
CA ASP A 197 -15.90 11.97 7.61
C ASP A 197 -16.45 10.56 7.88
N LEU A 198 -15.81 9.54 7.32
CA LEU A 198 -16.28 8.16 7.41
C LEU A 198 -15.82 7.44 8.69
N ILE A 199 -14.59 7.70 9.14
CA ILE A 199 -13.96 6.99 10.27
C ILE A 199 -13.17 8.01 11.13
N PRO A 200 -13.83 8.99 11.75
CA PRO A 200 -13.19 10.13 12.40
C PRO A 200 -12.18 9.73 13.48
N ASP A 201 -12.49 8.72 14.28
CA ASP A 201 -11.62 8.28 15.37
C ASP A 201 -10.28 7.74 14.86
N ARG A 202 -10.33 6.92 13.81
CA ARG A 202 -9.12 6.36 13.20
C ARG A 202 -8.32 7.43 12.43
N HIS A 203 -9.03 8.31 11.71
CA HIS A 203 -8.39 9.45 11.05
C HIS A 203 -7.65 10.32 12.05
N LYS A 204 -8.27 10.65 13.19
CA LYS A 204 -7.64 11.45 14.25
C LYS A 204 -6.32 10.84 14.72
N ILE A 205 -6.32 9.55 15.07
CA ILE A 205 -5.13 8.83 15.55
C ILE A 205 -4.03 8.85 14.47
N GLN A 206 -4.38 8.59 13.21
CA GLN A 206 -3.43 8.56 12.10
C GLN A 206 -2.88 9.96 11.79
N LEU A 207 -3.71 10.99 11.81
CA LEU A 207 -3.30 12.38 11.63
C LEU A 207 -2.38 12.85 12.76
N GLU A 208 -2.70 12.54 14.02
CA GLU A 208 -1.83 12.83 15.18
C GLU A 208 -0.45 12.16 15.04
N ARG A 209 -0.40 10.96 14.46
CA ARG A 209 0.87 10.29 14.16
C ARG A 209 1.63 11.01 13.05
N ALA A 210 0.95 11.38 11.97
CA ALA A 210 1.55 12.08 10.84
C ALA A 210 2.11 13.46 11.22
N THR A 211 1.41 14.21 12.07
CA THR A 211 1.85 15.54 12.53
C THR A 211 3.11 15.54 13.40
N LYS A 212 3.46 14.39 13.99
CA LYS A 212 4.75 14.23 14.72
C LYS A 212 5.95 14.16 13.79
N THR A 213 5.73 13.92 12.50
CA THR A 213 6.77 13.83 11.46
C THR A 213 6.36 14.64 10.23
N PRO A 214 6.27 15.97 10.33
CA PRO A 214 5.68 16.82 9.30
C PRO A 214 6.40 16.74 7.95
N ASP A 215 7.70 16.46 7.94
CA ASP A 215 8.48 16.28 6.70
C ASP A 215 8.01 15.10 5.85
N PHE A 216 7.36 14.11 6.48
CA PHE A 216 6.79 12.96 5.80
C PHE A 216 5.33 13.16 5.38
N GLN A 217 4.71 14.25 5.77
CA GLN A 217 3.29 14.47 5.57
C GLN A 217 3.00 15.01 4.16
N ILE A 218 2.07 14.41 3.44
CA ILE A 218 1.59 14.96 2.17
C ILE A 218 0.62 16.08 2.50
N ASN A 219 1.05 17.33 2.28
CA ASN A 219 0.34 18.51 2.76
C ASN A 219 -0.02 18.33 4.25
N ASN A 220 -1.24 18.60 4.66
CA ASN A 220 -1.68 18.41 6.04
C ASN A 220 -2.58 17.15 6.19
N THR A 221 -2.37 16.13 5.37
CA THR A 221 -3.16 14.89 5.39
C THR A 221 -2.56 13.85 6.34
N ALA A 222 -3.31 12.81 6.63
CA ALA A 222 -2.85 11.67 7.43
C ALA A 222 -1.90 10.72 6.66
N TYR A 223 -1.46 11.09 5.46
CA TYR A 223 -0.68 10.23 4.57
C TYR A 223 0.74 10.76 4.34
N SER A 224 1.67 9.82 4.19
CA SER A 224 3.07 10.09 3.80
C SER A 224 3.39 9.57 2.39
N THR A 225 2.81 8.45 2.03
CA THR A 225 3.08 7.75 0.77
C THR A 225 1.78 7.21 0.20
N ILE A 226 1.66 7.24 -1.11
CA ILE A 226 0.60 6.51 -1.82
C ILE A 226 1.22 5.38 -2.64
N THR A 227 0.56 4.23 -2.66
CA THR A 227 0.87 3.13 -3.57
C THR A 227 -0.07 3.20 -4.77
N ILE A 228 0.48 3.10 -5.96
CA ILE A 228 -0.24 3.24 -7.22
C ILE A 228 -0.07 1.95 -8.01
N ASN A 229 -1.16 1.24 -8.23
CA ASN A 229 -1.22 0.00 -8.99
C ASN A 229 -1.91 0.25 -10.34
N TYR A 230 -1.42 -0.37 -11.40
CA TYR A 230 -2.04 -0.30 -12.73
C TYR A 230 -2.47 -1.70 -13.18
N ASN A 231 -3.79 -1.93 -13.25
CA ASN A 231 -4.36 -3.22 -13.63
C ASN A 231 -3.63 -4.42 -13.01
N TRP A 232 -3.23 -4.25 -11.77
CA TRP A 232 -2.45 -5.24 -11.03
C TRP A 232 -3.10 -5.53 -9.69
N ARG A 233 -3.43 -6.80 -9.48
CA ARG A 233 -3.96 -7.32 -8.22
C ARG A 233 -2.80 -7.65 -7.28
N THR A 234 -2.85 -7.18 -6.06
CA THR A 234 -1.91 -7.58 -5.02
C THR A 234 -2.25 -8.99 -4.51
N ALA A 235 -1.24 -9.77 -4.17
CA ALA A 235 -1.43 -10.98 -3.38
C ALA A 235 -1.81 -10.61 -1.94
N ALA A 236 -2.38 -11.55 -1.21
CA ALA A 236 -2.67 -11.37 0.23
C ALA A 236 -1.36 -11.08 0.98
N HIS A 237 -1.32 -9.98 1.70
CA HIS A 237 -0.16 -9.55 2.49
C HIS A 237 -0.58 -8.57 3.57
N CYS A 238 0.29 -8.39 4.56
CA CYS A 238 0.22 -7.29 5.50
C CYS A 238 1.34 -6.31 5.19
N ASP A 239 1.04 -5.02 5.11
CA ASP A 239 2.06 -3.99 4.97
C ASP A 239 2.80 -3.81 6.31
N SER A 240 4.12 -3.98 6.27
CA SER A 240 4.95 -3.75 7.46
C SER A 240 5.19 -2.26 7.64
N GLY A 241 4.81 -1.71 8.78
CA GLY A 241 5.00 -0.30 9.12
C GLY A 241 3.75 0.55 9.02
N ASP A 242 2.62 -0.03 8.62
CA ASP A 242 1.33 0.62 8.80
C ASP A 242 1.02 0.82 10.29
N LEU A 243 0.27 1.85 10.60
CA LEU A 243 -0.19 2.12 11.95
C LEU A 243 -1.31 1.14 12.32
N ASP A 244 -1.09 0.32 13.35
CA ASP A 244 -2.06 -0.72 13.77
C ASP A 244 -3.45 -0.16 14.11
N GLU A 245 -3.49 1.04 14.68
CA GLU A 245 -4.72 1.76 14.99
C GLU A 245 -5.28 2.53 13.79
N GLY A 246 -4.56 2.57 12.67
CA GLY A 246 -4.94 3.27 11.45
C GLY A 246 -6.01 2.54 10.64
N PHE A 247 -6.26 3.04 9.44
CA PHE A 247 -7.16 2.42 8.47
C PHE A 247 -6.65 2.69 7.04
N GLY A 248 -6.55 1.65 6.23
CA GLY A 248 -6.13 1.77 4.83
C GLY A 248 -7.21 2.42 3.97
N ASN A 249 -6.80 3.24 3.01
CA ASN A 249 -7.70 3.86 2.04
C ASN A 249 -7.36 3.38 0.64
N LEU A 250 -8.33 2.80 -0.06
CA LEU A 250 -8.21 2.33 -1.43
C LEU A 250 -9.11 3.14 -2.35
N ILE A 251 -8.55 3.70 -3.40
CA ILE A 251 -9.29 4.45 -4.43
C ILE A 251 -9.10 3.75 -5.76
N ILE A 252 -10.20 3.50 -6.46
CA ILE A 252 -10.19 2.95 -7.82
C ILE A 252 -10.50 4.11 -8.76
N LEU A 253 -9.58 4.35 -9.72
CA LEU A 253 -9.74 5.34 -10.79
C LEU A 253 -10.06 4.60 -12.08
N GLU A 254 -11.16 4.97 -12.73
CA GLU A 254 -11.63 4.44 -14.02
C GLU A 254 -11.55 5.53 -15.09
#